data_569744092e4d56da70c18a4be81c3778
#
_entry.id   569744092e4d56da70c18a4be81c3778
#
_cell.length_a   1.000
_cell.length_b   1.000
_cell.length_c   1.000
_cell.angle_alpha   90.00
_cell.angle_beta   90.00
_cell.angle_gamma   90.00
#
_symmetry.space_group_name_H-M   'P 1'
#
loop_
_entity.id
_entity.type
_entity.pdbx_description
1 polymer ?
#
loop_
_entity_poly.entity_id
_entity_poly.type
_entity_poly.pdbx_seq_one_letter_code
_entity_poly.pdbx_strand_id
1 'polypeptide(L)'
;MSEMVEKRKKTGARRRRRRRRGKKERLQQILLRMLPVIILMAAVLLLLSFASEKRKNRALQAEAVDSEAMEAEGDIDWFGAPEIDVQLLTVNAYSRPGIALKKVKGIVVHYTANPVSSAKANRNYFENLKDSQDRKVSSHFVIGLEGEIVQCIPTSEIAYASNDRNTDTVSIECCHPDETGEFTEDTYDSLVQLTAWLCKRFSLDKEDVIRHYDVTGKDCPRYYVQNENAWEKFREDVQTRKKDIIAAEEEKKS
;
A
#
# COMPACT_ATOMS: atom_id res chain seq x y z
N MET A 1 47.72 22.04 -79.98
CA MET A 1 47.74 21.02 -78.87
C MET A 1 47.41 21.60 -77.51
N SER A 2 47.66 22.87 -77.23
CA SER A 2 47.38 23.55 -75.96
C SER A 2 45.87 23.69 -75.65
N GLU A 3 45.01 24.09 -76.59
CA GLU A 3 43.60 24.35 -76.41
C GLU A 3 42.75 23.10 -76.06
N MET A 4 43.10 21.93 -76.56
CA MET A 4 42.43 20.68 -76.26
C MET A 4 42.74 20.17 -74.84
N VAL A 5 43.87 20.44 -74.27
CA VAL A 5 44.25 20.10 -72.91
C VAL A 5 43.53 20.98 -71.88
N GLU A 6 43.37 22.26 -72.20
CA GLU A 6 42.64 23.21 -71.36
C GLU A 6 41.12 22.92 -71.35
N LYS A 7 40.51 22.56 -72.47
CA LYS A 7 39.11 22.10 -72.56
C LYS A 7 38.86 20.83 -71.73
N ARG A 8 39.79 19.85 -71.72
CA ARG A 8 39.71 18.61 -70.90
C ARG A 8 39.82 18.90 -69.41
N LYS A 9 40.68 19.86 -68.98
CA LYS A 9 40.80 20.29 -67.59
C LYS A 9 39.53 20.99 -67.09
N LYS A 10 38.92 21.88 -67.87
CA LYS A 10 37.67 22.61 -67.58
C LYS A 10 36.49 21.67 -67.51
N THR A 11 36.36 20.66 -68.35
CA THR A 11 35.30 19.64 -68.31
C THR A 11 35.46 18.69 -67.13
N GLY A 12 36.68 18.30 -66.77
CA GLY A 12 36.97 17.50 -65.57
C GLY A 12 36.61 18.21 -64.25
N ALA A 13 36.95 19.51 -64.16
CA ALA A 13 36.60 20.32 -63.00
C ALA A 13 35.07 20.54 -62.85
N ARG A 14 34.35 20.76 -63.95
CA ARG A 14 32.86 20.83 -63.96
C ARG A 14 32.22 19.51 -63.57
N ARG A 15 32.73 18.36 -63.98
CA ARG A 15 32.25 17.01 -63.61
C ARG A 15 32.49 16.75 -62.13
N ARG A 16 33.64 17.14 -61.56
CA ARG A 16 33.92 17.04 -60.09
C ARG A 16 33.01 17.94 -59.26
N ARG A 17 32.76 19.17 -59.66
CA ARG A 17 31.81 20.09 -59.00
C ARG A 17 30.37 19.55 -59.02
N ARG A 18 29.92 19.02 -60.14
CA ARG A 18 28.56 18.44 -60.27
C ARG A 18 28.39 17.19 -59.40
N ARG A 19 29.41 16.30 -59.30
CA ARG A 19 29.42 15.17 -58.39
C ARG A 19 29.42 15.56 -56.90
N ARG A 20 30.15 16.60 -56.53
CA ARG A 20 30.18 17.11 -55.15
C ARG A 20 28.81 17.73 -54.76
N ARG A 21 28.21 18.45 -55.71
CA ARG A 21 26.86 19.06 -55.49
C ARG A 21 25.80 18.00 -55.35
N GLY A 22 25.74 16.97 -56.18
CA GLY A 22 24.80 15.86 -56.08
C GLY A 22 24.97 15.01 -54.82
N LYS A 23 26.23 14.84 -54.31
CA LYS A 23 26.46 14.22 -53.01
C LYS A 23 25.91 15.04 -51.84
N LYS A 24 26.08 16.37 -51.90
CA LYS A 24 25.58 17.30 -50.88
C LYS A 24 24.06 17.32 -50.84
N GLU A 25 23.41 17.35 -51.98
CA GLU A 25 21.97 17.32 -52.14
C GLU A 25 21.37 15.99 -51.67
N ARG A 26 22.00 14.85 -51.97
CA ARG A 26 21.60 13.52 -51.44
C ARG A 26 21.74 13.43 -49.91
N LEU A 27 22.83 13.96 -49.37
CA LEU A 27 23.05 13.99 -47.93
C LEU A 27 22.01 14.85 -47.22
N GLN A 28 21.67 16.03 -47.79
CA GLN A 28 20.59 16.88 -47.26
C GLN A 28 19.23 16.19 -47.29
N GLN A 29 18.93 15.47 -48.38
CA GLN A 29 17.66 14.71 -48.47
C GLN A 29 17.57 13.58 -47.46
N ILE A 30 18.70 12.88 -47.19
CA ILE A 30 18.75 11.83 -46.17
C ILE A 30 18.58 12.45 -44.78
N LEU A 31 19.27 13.55 -44.47
CA LEU A 31 19.12 14.27 -43.20
C LEU A 31 17.71 14.73 -42.98
N LEU A 32 17.06 15.27 -44.01
CA LEU A 32 15.66 15.75 -43.92
C LEU A 32 14.68 14.61 -43.66
N ARG A 33 14.93 13.43 -44.23
CA ARG A 33 14.12 12.21 -43.99
C ARG A 33 14.33 11.60 -42.62
N MET A 34 15.55 11.70 -42.08
CA MET A 34 15.87 11.15 -40.75
C MET A 34 15.48 12.08 -39.61
N LEU A 35 15.31 13.40 -39.87
CA LEU A 35 14.97 14.39 -38.86
C LEU A 35 13.72 14.04 -38.03
N PRO A 36 12.57 13.65 -38.64
CA PRO A 36 11.38 13.28 -37.85
C PRO A 36 11.61 12.03 -37.00
N VAL A 37 12.40 11.05 -37.46
CA VAL A 37 12.75 9.85 -36.70
C VAL A 37 13.63 10.22 -35.48
N ILE A 38 14.60 11.11 -35.66
CA ILE A 38 15.46 11.60 -34.58
C ILE A 38 14.63 12.38 -33.54
N ILE A 39 13.72 13.23 -33.99
CA ILE A 39 12.82 13.97 -33.08
C ILE A 39 11.92 13.01 -32.30
N LEU A 40 11.34 12.00 -32.96
CA LEU A 40 10.52 11.00 -32.29
C LEU A 40 11.31 10.20 -31.25
N MET A 41 12.51 9.76 -31.60
CA MET A 41 13.40 9.05 -30.65
C MET A 41 13.77 9.93 -29.46
N ALA A 42 14.10 11.19 -29.68
CA ALA A 42 14.37 12.13 -28.60
C ALA A 42 13.16 12.35 -27.69
N ALA A 43 11.94 12.47 -28.24
CA ALA A 43 10.71 12.59 -27.48
C ALA A 43 10.43 11.33 -26.65
N VAL A 44 10.62 10.13 -27.19
CA VAL A 44 10.47 8.86 -26.45
C VAL A 44 11.47 8.77 -25.32
N LEU A 45 12.73 9.12 -25.54
CA LEU A 45 13.76 9.13 -24.49
C LEU A 45 13.44 10.12 -23.37
N LEU A 46 12.90 11.31 -23.70
CA LEU A 46 12.46 12.29 -22.72
C LEU A 46 11.27 11.76 -21.91
N LEU A 47 10.29 11.11 -22.51
CA LEU A 47 9.17 10.50 -21.82
C LEU A 47 9.60 9.38 -20.89
N LEU A 48 10.55 8.52 -21.32
CA LEU A 48 11.11 7.45 -20.49
C LEU A 48 11.91 8.01 -19.32
N SER A 49 12.70 9.07 -19.51
CA SER A 49 13.45 9.72 -18.42
C SER A 49 12.50 10.35 -17.41
N PHE A 50 11.44 11.04 -17.85
CA PHE A 50 10.43 11.64 -16.98
C PHE A 50 9.64 10.56 -16.19
N ALA A 51 9.28 9.46 -16.84
CA ALA A 51 8.64 8.32 -16.16
C ALA A 51 9.55 7.67 -15.10
N SER A 52 10.83 7.55 -15.40
CA SER A 52 11.85 7.04 -14.48
C SER A 52 12.02 7.95 -13.26
N GLU A 53 12.11 9.26 -13.48
CA GLU A 53 12.23 10.24 -12.39
C GLU A 53 10.98 10.27 -11.50
N LYS A 54 9.80 10.19 -12.11
CA LYS A 54 8.54 10.09 -11.37
C LYS A 54 8.46 8.81 -10.51
N ARG A 55 8.97 7.67 -11.01
CA ARG A 55 9.06 6.43 -10.22
C ARG A 55 10.03 6.57 -9.06
N LYS A 56 11.21 7.17 -9.29
CA LYS A 56 12.21 7.40 -8.25
C LYS A 56 11.68 8.32 -7.15
N ASN A 57 10.99 9.41 -7.50
CA ASN A 57 10.40 10.33 -6.54
C ASN A 57 9.28 9.67 -5.72
N ARG A 58 8.47 8.80 -6.33
CA ARG A 58 7.46 8.01 -5.59
C ARG A 58 8.11 7.03 -4.61
N ALA A 59 9.20 6.37 -5.00
CA ALA A 59 9.92 5.46 -4.10
C ALA A 59 10.52 6.20 -2.90
N LEU A 60 11.16 7.36 -3.13
CA LEU A 60 11.69 8.20 -2.06
C LEU A 60 10.59 8.74 -1.12
N GLN A 61 9.43 9.11 -1.66
CA GLN A 61 8.29 9.50 -0.82
C GLN A 61 7.74 8.33 0.00
N ALA A 62 7.67 7.13 -0.57
CA ALA A 62 7.25 5.93 0.16
C ALA A 62 8.22 5.61 1.32
N GLU A 63 9.54 5.64 1.07
CA GLU A 63 10.56 5.45 2.11
C GLU A 63 10.48 6.51 3.22
N ALA A 64 10.22 7.78 2.86
CA ALA A 64 10.05 8.85 3.85
C ALA A 64 8.80 8.64 4.72
N VAL A 65 7.66 8.24 4.11
CA VAL A 65 6.43 7.93 4.85
C VAL A 65 6.62 6.72 5.77
N ASP A 66 7.33 5.68 5.30
CA ASP A 66 7.65 4.51 6.13
C ASP A 66 8.57 4.89 7.31
N SER A 67 9.56 5.76 7.08
CA SER A 67 10.45 6.25 8.13
C SER A 67 9.69 7.07 9.18
N GLU A 68 8.84 8.02 8.77
CA GLU A 68 8.00 8.81 9.69
C GLU A 68 7.02 7.91 10.47
N ALA A 69 6.42 6.91 9.82
CA ALA A 69 5.54 5.96 10.47
C ALA A 69 6.28 5.10 11.50
N MET A 70 7.49 4.63 11.18
CA MET A 70 8.33 3.87 12.12
C MET A 70 8.81 4.74 13.29
N GLU A 71 9.17 6.01 13.06
CA GLU A 71 9.52 6.94 14.15
C GLU A 71 8.30 7.23 15.04
N ALA A 72 7.11 7.41 14.47
CA ALA A 72 5.88 7.57 15.24
C ALA A 72 5.50 6.31 16.04
N GLU A 73 5.91 5.12 15.60
CA GLU A 73 5.76 3.87 16.32
C GLU A 73 6.91 3.57 17.31
N GLY A 74 8.04 4.31 17.23
CA GLY A 74 9.22 4.08 18.08
C GLY A 74 9.00 4.31 19.59
N ASP A 75 8.05 5.16 19.97
CA ASP A 75 7.67 5.44 21.36
C ASP A 75 6.52 4.56 21.87
N ILE A 76 6.21 3.45 21.16
CA ILE A 76 5.11 2.58 21.54
C ILE A 76 5.47 1.77 22.79
N ASP A 77 4.58 1.80 23.78
CA ASP A 77 4.59 0.82 24.85
C ASP A 77 4.11 -0.54 24.36
N TRP A 78 5.07 -1.45 24.14
CA TRP A 78 4.83 -2.82 23.66
C TRP A 78 4.45 -3.79 24.79
N PHE A 79 4.34 -3.32 26.03
CA PHE A 79 3.97 -4.21 27.14
C PHE A 79 2.54 -4.74 26.95
N GLY A 80 2.42 -6.05 26.89
CA GLY A 80 1.15 -6.75 26.65
C GLY A 80 0.75 -6.85 25.17
N ALA A 81 1.58 -6.38 24.23
CA ALA A 81 1.37 -6.63 22.81
C ALA A 81 1.48 -8.12 22.48
N PRO A 82 0.66 -8.65 21.56
CA PRO A 82 0.91 -9.96 20.97
C PRO A 82 2.14 -9.91 20.05
N GLU A 83 2.59 -11.08 19.60
CA GLU A 83 3.55 -11.16 18.50
C GLU A 83 2.89 -10.66 17.20
N ILE A 84 3.54 -9.73 16.51
CA ILE A 84 3.03 -9.10 15.28
C ILE A 84 4.08 -9.24 14.19
N ASP A 85 3.70 -9.88 13.08
CA ASP A 85 4.50 -9.90 11.84
C ASP A 85 4.24 -8.62 11.02
N VAL A 86 5.22 -7.71 11.02
CA VAL A 86 5.10 -6.42 10.35
C VAL A 86 5.42 -6.55 8.86
N GLN A 87 4.38 -6.55 8.02
CA GLN A 87 4.47 -6.65 6.56
C GLN A 87 3.76 -5.48 5.89
N LEU A 88 4.26 -4.26 6.09
CA LEU A 88 3.63 -3.05 5.58
C LEU A 88 3.40 -3.10 4.06
N LEU A 89 2.24 -2.59 3.65
CA LEU A 89 1.90 -2.43 2.23
C LEU A 89 2.74 -1.32 1.61
N THR A 90 3.05 -1.45 0.33
CA THR A 90 3.64 -0.35 -0.44
C THR A 90 2.67 0.85 -0.46
N VAL A 91 3.18 2.06 -0.20
CA VAL A 91 2.37 3.29 -0.26
C VAL A 91 1.78 3.48 -1.65
N ASN A 92 0.45 3.56 -1.73
CA ASN A 92 -0.30 3.70 -2.98
C ASN A 92 -1.72 4.23 -2.71
N ALA A 93 -2.39 4.73 -3.73
CA ALA A 93 -3.72 5.36 -3.60
C ALA A 93 -4.88 4.37 -3.32
N TYR A 94 -4.67 3.05 -3.40
CA TYR A 94 -5.74 2.04 -3.38
C TYR A 94 -5.79 1.21 -2.09
N SER A 95 -4.65 0.97 -1.44
CA SER A 95 -4.62 0.19 -0.20
C SER A 95 -3.86 0.86 0.95
N ARG A 96 -2.83 1.68 0.69
CA ARG A 96 -2.10 2.44 1.71
C ARG A 96 -1.83 3.86 1.22
N PRO A 97 -2.72 4.83 1.49
CA PRO A 97 -2.58 6.19 0.95
C PRO A 97 -1.44 7.01 1.60
N GLY A 98 -0.87 6.58 2.72
CA GLY A 98 0.12 7.35 3.48
C GLY A 98 -0.48 8.61 4.11
N ILE A 99 -1.76 8.57 4.48
CA ILE A 99 -2.44 9.70 5.12
C ILE A 99 -2.43 9.49 6.64
N ALA A 100 -1.96 10.47 7.37
CA ALA A 100 -1.86 10.40 8.82
C ALA A 100 -3.22 10.20 9.52
N LEU A 101 -3.28 9.24 10.44
CA LEU A 101 -4.36 9.03 11.39
C LEU A 101 -4.07 9.84 12.66
N LYS A 102 -4.67 11.02 12.77
CA LYS A 102 -4.33 12.01 13.80
C LYS A 102 -4.69 11.60 15.22
N LYS A 103 -5.77 10.83 15.38
CA LYS A 103 -6.26 10.36 16.67
C LYS A 103 -7.10 9.11 16.47
N VAL A 104 -6.76 8.05 17.19
CA VAL A 104 -7.58 6.84 17.24
C VAL A 104 -8.67 7.03 18.30
N LYS A 105 -9.92 6.80 17.89
CA LYS A 105 -11.14 6.89 18.74
C LYS A 105 -11.92 5.60 18.76
N GLY A 106 -11.41 4.55 18.13
CA GLY A 106 -12.07 3.26 18.15
C GLY A 106 -11.33 2.21 17.35
N ILE A 107 -11.74 0.97 17.56
CA ILE A 107 -11.25 -0.20 16.83
C ILE A 107 -12.44 -0.82 16.12
N VAL A 108 -12.31 -1.08 14.82
CA VAL A 108 -13.36 -1.72 14.02
C VAL A 108 -12.94 -3.13 13.68
N VAL A 109 -13.77 -4.09 14.12
CA VAL A 109 -13.58 -5.51 13.83
C VAL A 109 -14.34 -5.87 12.56
N HIS A 110 -13.65 -6.60 11.68
CA HIS A 110 -14.15 -7.14 10.42
C HIS A 110 -13.90 -8.64 10.33
N TYR A 111 -14.49 -9.27 9.35
CA TYR A 111 -14.12 -10.60 8.87
C TYR A 111 -13.84 -10.53 7.37
N THR A 112 -12.94 -11.37 6.88
CA THR A 112 -12.46 -11.30 5.49
C THR A 112 -13.55 -11.63 4.44
N ALA A 113 -14.67 -12.23 4.86
CA ALA A 113 -15.73 -12.76 3.99
C ALA A 113 -15.17 -13.69 2.89
N ASN A 114 -14.06 -14.35 3.16
CA ASN A 114 -13.34 -15.27 2.28
C ASN A 114 -12.87 -16.48 3.11
N PRO A 115 -13.73 -17.49 3.32
CA PRO A 115 -13.43 -18.64 4.17
C PRO A 115 -12.11 -19.31 3.79
N VAL A 116 -11.43 -19.89 4.79
CA VAL A 116 -10.15 -20.60 4.71
C VAL A 116 -8.97 -19.81 4.09
N SER A 117 -9.13 -18.50 3.88
CA SER A 117 -8.03 -17.65 3.45
C SER A 117 -7.05 -17.37 4.60
N SER A 118 -5.75 -17.30 4.32
CA SER A 118 -4.72 -16.97 5.32
C SER A 118 -4.54 -15.45 5.47
N ALA A 119 -3.98 -15.01 6.60
CA ALA A 119 -3.61 -13.60 6.81
C ALA A 119 -2.70 -13.09 5.69
N LYS A 120 -1.70 -13.87 5.29
CA LYS A 120 -0.78 -13.55 4.20
C LYS A 120 -1.48 -13.39 2.85
N ALA A 121 -2.47 -14.23 2.54
CA ALA A 121 -3.23 -14.13 1.29
C ALA A 121 -4.03 -12.82 1.24
N ASN A 122 -4.69 -12.44 2.34
CA ASN A 122 -5.43 -11.18 2.45
C ASN A 122 -4.49 -9.96 2.41
N ARG A 123 -3.35 -10.00 3.09
CA ARG A 123 -2.31 -8.95 2.98
C ARG A 123 -1.84 -8.79 1.54
N ASN A 124 -1.58 -9.88 0.82
CA ASN A 124 -1.14 -9.85 -0.56
C ASN A 124 -2.25 -9.35 -1.51
N TYR A 125 -3.51 -9.67 -1.23
CA TYR A 125 -4.64 -9.07 -1.94
C TYR A 125 -4.61 -7.53 -1.82
N PHE A 126 -4.43 -6.97 -0.61
CA PHE A 126 -4.28 -5.53 -0.43
C PHE A 126 -3.06 -4.96 -1.17
N GLU A 127 -1.92 -5.66 -1.15
CA GLU A 127 -0.73 -5.24 -1.90
C GLU A 127 -0.97 -5.16 -3.41
N ASN A 128 -1.68 -6.14 -3.97
CA ASN A 128 -1.94 -6.22 -5.42
C ASN A 128 -2.86 -5.10 -5.92
N LEU A 129 -3.61 -4.44 -5.04
CA LEU A 129 -4.47 -3.32 -5.42
C LEU A 129 -3.69 -2.10 -5.93
N LYS A 130 -2.39 -1.97 -5.61
CA LYS A 130 -1.53 -0.93 -6.20
C LYS A 130 -1.39 -1.10 -7.72
N ASP A 131 -1.50 -2.34 -8.21
CA ASP A 131 -1.34 -2.69 -9.62
C ASP A 131 -2.68 -2.81 -10.33
N SER A 132 -3.68 -3.52 -9.74
CA SER A 132 -5.01 -3.71 -10.32
C SER A 132 -5.85 -2.43 -10.34
N GLN A 133 -5.76 -1.61 -9.31
CA GLN A 133 -6.41 -0.30 -9.17
C GLN A 133 -7.95 -0.33 -9.28
N ASP A 134 -8.58 -1.49 -9.05
CA ASP A 134 -10.02 -1.72 -9.25
C ASP A 134 -10.88 -1.22 -8.09
N ARG A 135 -10.33 -1.15 -6.86
CA ARG A 135 -11.04 -0.67 -5.65
C ARG A 135 -10.09 -0.18 -4.59
N LYS A 136 -10.65 0.55 -3.60
CA LYS A 136 -9.92 0.99 -2.41
C LYS A 136 -10.37 0.12 -1.24
N VAL A 137 -9.47 -0.72 -0.74
CA VAL A 137 -9.69 -1.53 0.46
C VAL A 137 -8.38 -1.94 1.11
N SER A 138 -8.33 -1.96 2.43
CA SER A 138 -7.23 -2.43 3.25
C SER A 138 -7.63 -2.55 4.71
N SER A 139 -6.73 -3.05 5.56
CA SER A 139 -6.88 -3.04 7.02
C SER A 139 -5.52 -2.76 7.66
N HIS A 140 -5.53 -2.33 8.93
CA HIS A 140 -4.28 -2.18 9.68
C HIS A 140 -3.68 -3.54 10.03
N PHE A 141 -4.53 -4.46 10.48
CA PHE A 141 -4.14 -5.80 10.85
C PHE A 141 -4.99 -6.85 10.16
N VAL A 142 -4.41 -8.00 9.91
CA VAL A 142 -5.11 -9.23 9.50
C VAL A 142 -4.70 -10.34 10.46
N ILE A 143 -5.68 -11.04 11.04
CA ILE A 143 -5.47 -12.20 11.91
C ILE A 143 -5.84 -13.46 11.14
N GLY A 144 -4.94 -14.42 11.09
CA GLY A 144 -5.12 -15.69 10.39
C GLY A 144 -5.85 -16.75 11.20
N LEU A 145 -6.04 -17.92 10.60
CA LEU A 145 -6.78 -19.04 11.21
C LEU A 145 -6.04 -19.70 12.39
N GLU A 146 -4.72 -19.59 12.41
CA GLU A 146 -3.83 -20.09 13.48
C GLU A 146 -3.43 -18.99 14.47
N GLY A 147 -4.14 -17.85 14.43
CA GLY A 147 -3.92 -16.71 15.31
C GLY A 147 -2.75 -15.80 14.93
N GLU A 148 -2.06 -16.06 13.81
CA GLU A 148 -0.98 -15.19 13.33
C GLU A 148 -1.50 -13.80 13.02
N ILE A 149 -0.79 -12.76 13.46
CA ILE A 149 -1.17 -11.35 13.26
C ILE A 149 -0.21 -10.70 12.27
N VAL A 150 -0.73 -10.21 11.16
CA VAL A 150 0.03 -9.47 10.16
C VAL A 150 -0.37 -7.99 10.21
N GLN A 151 0.59 -7.10 10.44
CA GLN A 151 0.39 -5.66 10.32
C GLN A 151 0.62 -5.21 8.88
N CYS A 152 -0.42 -4.66 8.26
CA CYS A 152 -0.42 -4.20 6.87
C CYS A 152 -0.21 -2.69 6.73
N ILE A 153 -0.67 -1.91 7.71
CA ILE A 153 -0.60 -0.43 7.73
C ILE A 153 -0.23 0.01 9.15
N PRO A 154 0.68 1.00 9.31
CA PRO A 154 0.96 1.59 10.61
C PRO A 154 -0.31 2.16 11.25
N THR A 155 -0.44 2.07 12.57
CA THR A 155 -1.59 2.64 13.29
C THR A 155 -1.60 4.17 13.30
N SER A 156 -0.53 4.79 12.82
CA SER A 156 -0.41 6.24 12.57
C SER A 156 -0.96 6.68 11.21
N GLU A 157 -1.37 5.74 10.34
CA GLU A 157 -1.93 6.01 9.02
C GLU A 157 -3.38 5.53 8.92
N ILE A 158 -4.17 6.05 7.96
CA ILE A 158 -5.52 5.55 7.69
C ILE A 158 -5.49 4.27 6.84
N ALA A 159 -6.42 3.35 7.10
CA ALA A 159 -6.76 2.24 6.22
C ALA A 159 -8.11 2.49 5.53
N TYR A 160 -8.37 1.79 4.43
CA TYR A 160 -9.67 1.83 3.72
C TYR A 160 -10.54 0.64 4.12
N ALA A 161 -11.05 0.62 5.36
CA ALA A 161 -11.82 -0.49 5.91
C ALA A 161 -13.23 -0.10 6.37
N SER A 162 -13.35 1.06 7.01
CA SER A 162 -14.47 1.41 7.89
C SER A 162 -15.22 2.67 7.43
N ASN A 163 -15.23 2.96 6.13
CA ASN A 163 -15.95 4.08 5.52
C ASN A 163 -15.61 5.43 6.17
N ASP A 164 -16.58 6.13 6.74
CA ASP A 164 -16.38 7.45 7.38
C ASP A 164 -15.51 7.38 8.63
N ARG A 165 -15.41 6.17 9.24
CA ARG A 165 -14.56 5.93 10.41
C ARG A 165 -13.11 5.60 10.05
N ASN A 166 -12.72 5.57 8.76
CA ASN A 166 -11.31 5.41 8.35
C ASN A 166 -10.37 6.48 8.95
N THR A 167 -10.90 7.66 9.25
CA THR A 167 -10.13 8.82 9.71
C THR A 167 -9.87 8.84 11.21
N ASP A 168 -10.49 7.94 11.99
CA ASP A 168 -10.39 7.91 13.45
C ASP A 168 -10.42 6.51 14.07
N THR A 169 -10.26 5.44 13.27
CA THR A 169 -10.23 4.06 13.80
C THR A 169 -9.09 3.22 13.26
N VAL A 170 -8.66 2.27 14.08
CA VAL A 170 -7.83 1.13 13.67
C VAL A 170 -8.75 -0.03 13.28
N SER A 171 -8.48 -0.70 12.16
CA SER A 171 -9.26 -1.82 11.64
C SER A 171 -8.51 -3.14 11.75
N ILE A 172 -9.23 -4.21 12.08
CA ILE A 172 -8.73 -5.57 12.19
C ILE A 172 -9.61 -6.49 11.34
N GLU A 173 -9.03 -7.13 10.33
CA GLU A 173 -9.67 -8.18 9.53
C GLU A 173 -9.34 -9.55 10.10
N CYS A 174 -10.35 -10.37 10.34
CA CYS A 174 -10.17 -11.73 10.88
C CYS A 174 -10.51 -12.77 9.81
N CYS A 175 -9.60 -13.73 9.60
CA CYS A 175 -9.86 -14.93 8.82
C CYS A 175 -10.83 -15.85 9.56
N HIS A 176 -11.57 -16.67 8.82
CA HIS A 176 -12.56 -17.59 9.38
C HIS A 176 -12.62 -18.88 8.57
N PRO A 177 -12.98 -20.03 9.20
CA PRO A 177 -12.87 -21.33 8.56
C PRO A 177 -14.01 -21.64 7.58
N ASP A 178 -15.18 -21.02 7.73
CA ASP A 178 -16.37 -21.36 6.95
C ASP A 178 -17.32 -20.16 6.74
N GLU A 179 -18.45 -20.41 6.07
CA GLU A 179 -19.43 -19.39 5.71
C GLU A 179 -20.21 -18.79 6.89
N THR A 180 -20.13 -19.37 8.11
CA THR A 180 -20.75 -18.77 9.31
C THR A 180 -20.04 -17.49 9.71
N GLY A 181 -18.75 -17.37 9.40
CA GLY A 181 -17.90 -16.24 9.81
C GLY A 181 -17.51 -16.29 11.28
N GLU A 182 -17.74 -17.43 11.98
CA GLU A 182 -17.23 -17.68 13.32
C GLU A 182 -15.70 -17.84 13.25
N PHE A 183 -15.00 -17.25 14.20
CA PHE A 183 -13.54 -17.32 14.26
C PHE A 183 -13.11 -18.63 14.92
N THR A 184 -11.92 -19.13 14.56
CA THR A 184 -11.27 -20.21 15.32
C THR A 184 -10.93 -19.70 16.71
N GLU A 185 -10.67 -20.60 17.65
CA GLU A 185 -10.22 -20.26 19.00
C GLU A 185 -8.91 -19.44 18.96
N ASP A 186 -7.95 -19.84 18.13
CA ASP A 186 -6.68 -19.13 17.95
C ASP A 186 -6.87 -17.73 17.37
N THR A 187 -7.74 -17.57 16.34
CA THR A 187 -8.09 -16.26 15.79
C THR A 187 -8.75 -15.38 16.83
N TYR A 188 -9.67 -15.94 17.63
CA TYR A 188 -10.39 -15.22 18.67
C TYR A 188 -9.46 -14.74 19.78
N ASP A 189 -8.59 -15.61 20.30
CA ASP A 189 -7.64 -15.28 21.36
C ASP A 189 -6.65 -14.20 20.92
N SER A 190 -6.16 -14.29 19.70
CA SER A 190 -5.30 -13.26 19.10
C SER A 190 -6.05 -11.94 18.91
N LEU A 191 -7.33 -11.98 18.49
CA LEU A 191 -8.17 -10.80 18.37
C LEU A 191 -8.40 -10.11 19.72
N VAL A 192 -8.70 -10.88 20.77
CA VAL A 192 -8.85 -10.36 22.15
C VAL A 192 -7.55 -9.70 22.61
N GLN A 193 -6.41 -10.39 22.46
CA GLN A 193 -5.11 -9.88 22.90
C GLN A 193 -4.71 -8.59 22.16
N LEU A 194 -4.82 -8.57 20.83
CA LEU A 194 -4.49 -7.41 20.00
C LEU A 194 -5.40 -6.23 20.34
N THR A 195 -6.71 -6.47 20.43
CA THR A 195 -7.70 -5.42 20.71
C THR A 195 -7.50 -4.83 22.10
N ALA A 196 -7.23 -5.66 23.11
CA ALA A 196 -6.97 -5.22 24.50
C ALA A 196 -5.70 -4.35 24.59
N TRP A 197 -4.62 -4.76 23.92
CA TRP A 197 -3.39 -3.97 23.86
C TRP A 197 -3.61 -2.64 23.13
N LEU A 198 -4.33 -2.62 22.00
CA LEU A 198 -4.68 -1.38 21.28
C LEU A 198 -5.57 -0.47 22.15
N CYS A 199 -6.54 -1.02 22.89
CA CYS A 199 -7.35 -0.26 23.82
C CYS A 199 -6.50 0.39 24.93
N LYS A 200 -5.53 -0.35 25.49
CA LYS A 200 -4.57 0.23 26.46
C LYS A 200 -3.77 1.36 25.80
N ARG A 201 -3.17 1.11 24.63
CA ARG A 201 -2.31 2.05 23.91
C ARG A 201 -3.02 3.37 23.56
N PHE A 202 -4.28 3.30 23.11
CA PHE A 202 -5.04 4.46 22.66
C PHE A 202 -6.01 5.01 23.72
N SER A 203 -5.97 4.49 24.94
CA SER A 203 -6.89 4.86 26.05
C SER A 203 -8.35 4.71 25.67
N LEU A 204 -8.69 3.58 25.03
CA LEU A 204 -10.05 3.20 24.61
C LEU A 204 -10.66 2.23 25.60
N ASP A 205 -11.99 2.20 25.66
CA ASP A 205 -12.75 1.23 26.43
C ASP A 205 -13.47 0.25 25.50
N LYS A 206 -14.14 -0.77 26.06
CA LYS A 206 -14.86 -1.78 25.28
C LYS A 206 -15.96 -1.20 24.40
N GLU A 207 -16.52 -0.04 24.76
CA GLU A 207 -17.53 0.69 23.99
C GLU A 207 -16.97 1.30 22.70
N ASP A 208 -15.67 1.56 22.67
CA ASP A 208 -14.94 2.06 21.48
C ASP A 208 -14.55 0.93 20.50
N VAL A 209 -14.80 -0.33 20.90
CA VAL A 209 -14.63 -1.51 20.04
C VAL A 209 -15.95 -1.81 19.36
N ILE A 210 -16.00 -1.62 18.05
CA ILE A 210 -17.22 -1.68 17.24
C ILE A 210 -17.07 -2.63 16.06
N ARG A 211 -18.20 -3.08 15.51
CA ARG A 211 -18.26 -3.86 14.26
C ARG A 211 -18.33 -2.93 13.05
N HIS A 212 -17.94 -3.40 11.90
CA HIS A 212 -18.26 -2.67 10.65
C HIS A 212 -19.76 -2.47 10.48
N TYR A 213 -20.57 -3.40 10.99
CA TYR A 213 -22.03 -3.28 11.08
C TYR A 213 -22.47 -1.99 11.78
N ASP A 214 -21.85 -1.63 12.88
CA ASP A 214 -22.21 -0.46 13.68
C ASP A 214 -21.88 0.87 12.95
N VAL A 215 -21.01 0.81 11.91
CA VAL A 215 -20.68 1.95 11.07
C VAL A 215 -21.64 2.09 9.87
N THR A 216 -21.98 0.98 9.21
CA THR A 216 -22.63 1.02 7.89
C THR A 216 -23.89 0.16 7.78
N GLY A 217 -24.19 -0.69 8.75
CA GLY A 217 -25.24 -1.72 8.67
C GLY A 217 -24.84 -2.96 7.85
N LYS A 218 -23.58 -3.04 7.38
CA LYS A 218 -23.07 -4.22 6.67
C LYS A 218 -23.00 -5.43 7.61
N ASP A 219 -23.43 -6.63 7.16
CA ASP A 219 -23.31 -7.89 7.91
C ASP A 219 -21.82 -8.29 8.06
N CYS A 220 -21.10 -7.56 8.93
CA CYS A 220 -19.64 -7.69 9.13
C CYS A 220 -19.24 -7.24 10.56
N PRO A 221 -18.54 -8.08 11.34
CA PRO A 221 -18.31 -9.52 11.07
C PRO A 221 -19.59 -10.33 11.26
N ARG A 222 -19.91 -11.17 10.28
CA ARG A 222 -21.22 -11.84 10.18
C ARG A 222 -21.63 -12.56 11.46
N TYR A 223 -20.80 -13.44 11.97
CA TYR A 223 -21.13 -14.22 13.17
C TYR A 223 -21.52 -13.34 14.34
N TYR A 224 -20.78 -12.26 14.59
CA TYR A 224 -21.02 -11.34 15.71
C TYR A 224 -22.17 -10.35 15.46
N VAL A 225 -22.56 -10.13 14.21
CA VAL A 225 -23.79 -9.39 13.89
C VAL A 225 -25.03 -10.25 14.17
N GLN A 226 -24.95 -11.53 13.84
CA GLN A 226 -26.05 -12.48 14.02
C GLN A 226 -26.14 -13.04 15.45
N ASN A 227 -25.08 -12.90 16.26
CA ASN A 227 -24.97 -13.41 17.63
C ASN A 227 -24.53 -12.29 18.59
N GLU A 228 -25.45 -11.43 18.99
CA GLU A 228 -25.18 -10.27 19.85
C GLU A 228 -24.51 -10.67 21.18
N ASN A 229 -24.94 -11.81 21.79
CA ASN A 229 -24.33 -12.30 23.01
C ASN A 229 -22.84 -12.65 22.82
N ALA A 230 -22.46 -13.18 21.65
CA ALA A 230 -21.05 -13.47 21.34
C ALA A 230 -20.26 -12.18 21.17
N TRP A 231 -20.88 -11.13 20.59
CA TRP A 231 -20.25 -9.81 20.48
C TRP A 231 -20.02 -9.16 21.85
N GLU A 232 -21.03 -9.17 22.73
CA GLU A 232 -20.89 -8.64 24.09
C GLU A 232 -19.82 -9.41 24.88
N LYS A 233 -19.82 -10.74 24.78
CA LYS A 233 -18.78 -11.57 25.41
C LYS A 233 -17.38 -11.16 24.92
N PHE A 234 -17.20 -10.97 23.61
CA PHE A 234 -15.93 -10.53 23.06
C PHE A 234 -15.48 -9.19 23.67
N ARG A 235 -16.36 -8.20 23.75
CA ARG A 235 -16.05 -6.89 24.36
C ARG A 235 -15.67 -7.00 25.83
N GLU A 236 -16.36 -7.88 26.59
CA GLU A 236 -16.00 -8.15 28.00
C GLU A 236 -14.65 -8.85 28.14
N ASP A 237 -14.35 -9.82 27.26
CA ASP A 237 -13.05 -10.49 27.24
C ASP A 237 -11.91 -9.51 26.92
N VAL A 238 -12.12 -8.59 25.97
CA VAL A 238 -11.18 -7.49 25.67
C VAL A 238 -10.94 -6.60 26.91
N GLN A 239 -12.03 -6.20 27.60
CA GLN A 239 -11.91 -5.34 28.78
C GLN A 239 -11.18 -6.06 29.93
N THR A 240 -11.44 -7.34 30.13
CA THR A 240 -10.77 -8.16 31.12
C THR A 240 -9.29 -8.28 30.80
N ARG A 241 -8.95 -8.63 29.57
CA ARG A 241 -7.57 -8.74 29.12
C ARG A 241 -6.80 -7.42 29.22
N LYS A 242 -7.44 -6.29 28.91
CA LYS A 242 -6.86 -4.94 29.10
C LYS A 242 -6.49 -4.70 30.57
N LYS A 243 -7.37 -5.05 31.51
CA LYS A 243 -7.09 -4.93 32.95
C LYS A 243 -5.91 -5.82 33.39
N ASP A 244 -5.85 -7.04 32.88
CA ASP A 244 -4.76 -7.98 33.20
C ASP A 244 -3.41 -7.43 32.70
N ILE A 245 -3.38 -6.86 31.49
CA ILE A 245 -2.17 -6.23 30.92
C ILE A 245 -1.70 -5.05 31.82
N ILE A 246 -2.63 -4.19 32.26
CA ILE A 246 -2.30 -3.05 33.10
C ILE A 246 -1.79 -3.51 34.46
N ALA A 247 -2.45 -4.45 35.12
CA ALA A 247 -2.03 -4.98 36.41
C ALA A 247 -0.63 -5.61 36.36
N ALA A 248 -0.38 -6.44 35.34
CA ALA A 248 0.95 -7.05 35.15
C ALA A 248 2.05 -6.01 34.85
N GLU A 249 1.73 -4.90 34.20
CA GLU A 249 2.68 -3.81 33.99
C GLU A 249 3.02 -3.06 35.27
N GLU A 250 2.01 -2.82 36.15
CA GLU A 250 2.20 -2.18 37.45
C GLU A 250 3.05 -3.03 38.39
N GLU A 251 2.79 -4.35 38.42
CA GLU A 251 3.62 -5.30 39.18
C GLU A 251 5.09 -5.30 38.75
N LYS A 252 5.36 -5.13 37.46
CA LYS A 252 6.73 -5.10 36.91
C LYS A 252 7.47 -3.81 37.26
N LYS A 253 6.74 -2.71 37.53
CA LYS A 253 7.31 -1.39 37.86
C LYS A 253 7.53 -1.20 39.36
N SER A 254 6.92 -2.04 40.22
CA SER A 254 7.06 -2.03 41.69
C SER A 254 8.27 -2.85 42.14
#